data_e4241bc2b6730dc93553fd8143090ade
#
_entry.id   e4241bc2b6730dc93553fd8143090ade
#
_cell.length_a   1.000
_cell.length_b   1.000
_cell.length_c   1.000
_cell.angle_alpha   90.00
_cell.angle_beta   90.00
_cell.angle_gamma   90.00
#
_symmetry.space_group_name_H-M   'P 1'
#
loop_
_entity.id
_entity.type
_entity.pdbx_description
1 polymer ?
#
loop_
_entity_poly.entity_id
_entity_poly.type
_entity_poly.pdbx_seq_one_letter_code
_entity_poly.pdbx_strand_id
1 'polypeptide(L)'
;MPRKRAKKNTKKARRGSPLEASVQQQLDAAGLTGYRREGRLLAPRRFLFDFYWEDKRVALEVHGVYGYKSRHRTAKGFQADRVKMNLLQLDGWIILEAGTDHVKTGEFLEWVTAALDKRT
;
A
#
# COMPACT_ATOMS: atom_id res chain seq x y z
N MET A 1 -4.89 -20.48 24.74
CA MET A 1 -4.25 -19.85 24.82
C MET A 1 -3.20 -19.02 24.13
N PRO A 2 -2.14 -18.78 24.81
CA PRO A 2 -1.15 -17.83 24.32
C PRO A 2 -0.64 -18.12 22.92
N ARG A 3 -0.62 -19.36 22.56
CA ARG A 3 -0.07 -19.74 21.27
C ARG A 3 -0.84 -19.16 20.09
N LYS A 4 -2.12 -19.05 20.23
CA LYS A 4 -2.89 -18.47 19.15
C LYS A 4 -2.53 -17.03 18.91
N ARG A 5 -2.22 -16.36 20.00
CA ARG A 5 -1.80 -14.99 19.87
C ARG A 5 -0.47 -14.88 19.16
N ALA A 6 0.38 -15.87 19.37
CA ALA A 6 1.66 -15.87 18.68
C ALA A 6 1.47 -15.89 17.17
N LYS A 7 0.48 -16.64 16.70
CA LYS A 7 0.21 -16.67 15.29
C LYS A 7 -0.24 -15.32 14.77
N LYS A 8 -1.06 -14.64 15.53
CA LYS A 8 -1.48 -13.31 15.13
C LYS A 8 -0.31 -12.37 15.08
N ASN A 9 0.59 -12.52 16.03
CA ASN A 9 1.77 -11.68 16.03
C ASN A 9 2.59 -11.88 14.78
N THR A 10 2.64 -13.10 14.29
CA THR A 10 3.36 -13.38 13.07
C THR A 10 2.77 -12.61 11.90
N LYS A 11 1.46 -12.56 11.82
CA LYS A 11 0.84 -11.78 10.77
C LYS A 11 1.15 -10.31 10.91
N LYS A 12 1.11 -9.82 12.12
CA LYS A 12 1.45 -8.42 12.35
C LYS A 12 2.87 -8.13 11.94
N ALA A 13 3.77 -9.07 12.20
CA ALA A 13 5.14 -8.87 11.82
C ALA A 13 5.28 -8.71 10.32
N ARG A 14 4.51 -9.47 9.55
CA ARG A 14 4.57 -9.33 8.11
C ARG A 14 4.03 -7.98 7.66
N ARG A 15 2.92 -7.55 8.26
CA ARG A 15 2.36 -6.25 7.92
C ARG A 15 3.24 -5.12 8.39
N GLY A 16 4.00 -5.39 9.43
CA GLY A 16 4.93 -4.40 9.93
C GLY A 16 6.32 -4.60 9.41
N SER A 17 6.45 -4.96 8.14
CA SER A 17 7.76 -5.17 7.56
C SER A 17 8.62 -3.91 7.72
N PRO A 18 9.94 -4.08 7.73
CA PRO A 18 10.82 -2.91 7.87
C PRO A 18 10.56 -1.86 6.81
N LEU A 19 10.26 -2.28 5.58
CA LEU A 19 10.02 -1.33 4.52
C LEU A 19 8.74 -0.53 4.79
N GLU A 20 7.67 -1.21 5.18
CA GLU A 20 6.43 -0.51 5.50
C GLU A 20 6.57 0.37 6.72
N ALA A 21 7.34 -0.08 7.71
CA ALA A 21 7.59 0.73 8.88
C ALA A 21 8.30 2.02 8.52
N SER A 22 9.25 1.93 7.59
CA SER A 22 9.96 3.10 7.13
C SER A 22 9.01 4.07 6.41
N VAL A 23 8.12 3.53 5.59
CA VAL A 23 7.14 4.37 4.90
C VAL A 23 6.27 5.09 5.91
N GLN A 24 5.78 4.38 6.91
CA GLN A 24 4.92 4.99 7.91
C GLN A 24 5.64 6.09 8.65
N GLN A 25 6.88 5.84 9.04
CA GLN A 25 7.68 6.82 9.74
C GLN A 25 7.87 8.08 8.91
N GLN A 26 8.19 7.90 7.63
CA GLN A 26 8.42 9.04 6.75
C GLN A 26 7.13 9.82 6.49
N LEU A 27 6.02 9.12 6.31
CA LEU A 27 4.73 9.79 6.12
C LEU A 27 4.39 10.64 7.35
N ASP A 28 4.56 10.07 8.52
CA ASP A 28 4.25 10.80 9.75
C ASP A 28 5.16 12.01 9.93
N ALA A 29 6.45 11.82 9.65
CA ALA A 29 7.39 12.91 9.80
C ALA A 29 7.12 14.05 8.82
N ALA A 30 6.58 13.72 7.64
CA ALA A 30 6.27 14.71 6.64
C ALA A 30 4.88 15.34 6.83
N GLY A 31 4.15 14.91 7.85
CA GLY A 31 2.81 15.44 8.09
C GLY A 31 1.75 14.89 7.16
N LEU A 32 2.05 13.83 6.45
CA LEU A 32 1.10 13.21 5.52
C LEU A 32 0.30 12.15 6.23
N THR A 33 -0.44 12.58 7.22
CA THR A 33 -1.21 11.68 8.07
C THR A 33 -2.63 11.53 7.55
N GLY A 34 -3.45 10.84 8.34
CA GLY A 34 -4.83 10.62 7.93
C GLY A 34 -5.03 9.38 7.09
N TYR A 35 -3.95 8.65 6.85
CA TYR A 35 -4.04 7.40 6.10
C TYR A 35 -4.57 6.27 6.97
N ARG A 36 -5.09 5.25 6.30
CA ARG A 36 -5.42 4.00 6.95
C ARG A 36 -4.49 2.92 6.43
N ARG A 37 -4.40 1.84 7.18
CA ARG A 37 -3.50 0.73 6.86
C ARG A 37 -4.31 -0.49 6.46
N GLU A 38 -3.90 -1.09 5.35
CA GLU A 38 -4.35 -2.43 4.98
C GLU A 38 -5.86 -2.59 4.93
N GLY A 39 -6.51 -1.62 4.37
CA GLY A 39 -7.95 -1.68 4.20
C GLY A 39 -8.32 -2.31 2.88
N ARG A 40 -9.58 -2.71 2.80
CA ARG A 40 -10.11 -3.32 1.59
C ARG A 40 -11.01 -2.34 0.90
N LEU A 41 -10.65 -2.03 -0.33
CA LEU A 41 -11.34 -1.02 -1.10
C LEU A 41 -12.16 -1.65 -2.21
N LEU A 42 -13.16 -0.90 -2.67
CA LEU A 42 -13.96 -1.24 -3.83
C LEU A 42 -14.75 -2.53 -3.63
N ALA A 43 -15.62 -2.50 -2.63
CA ALA A 43 -16.52 -3.64 -2.40
C ALA A 43 -17.31 -3.90 -3.66
N PRO A 44 -17.69 -5.14 -3.94
CA PRO A 44 -17.43 -6.29 -3.09
C PRO A 44 -16.09 -6.97 -3.32
N ARG A 45 -15.29 -6.49 -4.24
CA ARG A 45 -14.03 -7.15 -4.58
C ARG A 45 -12.97 -7.08 -3.51
N ARG A 46 -12.92 -6.00 -2.76
CA ARG A 46 -12.07 -5.89 -1.59
C ARG A 46 -10.58 -6.00 -1.89
N PHE A 47 -10.10 -5.09 -2.67
CA PHE A 47 -8.67 -5.01 -2.93
C PHE A 47 -7.96 -4.41 -1.73
N LEU A 48 -6.83 -5.01 -1.36
CA LEU A 48 -6.07 -4.61 -0.18
C LEU A 48 -4.94 -3.69 -0.56
N PHE A 49 -4.79 -2.61 0.18
CA PHE A 49 -3.68 -1.67 -0.01
C PHE A 49 -2.95 -1.43 1.30
N ASP A 50 -1.66 -1.13 1.19
CA ASP A 50 -0.82 -0.94 2.37
C ASP A 50 -1.15 0.35 3.11
N PHE A 51 -1.35 1.43 2.38
CA PHE A 51 -1.71 2.72 2.94
C PHE A 51 -2.74 3.37 2.02
N TYR A 52 -3.74 4.03 2.59
CA TYR A 52 -4.70 4.72 1.73
C TYR A 52 -5.40 5.85 2.48
N TRP A 53 -5.70 6.89 1.74
CA TRP A 53 -6.47 8.04 2.20
C TRP A 53 -7.84 7.93 1.56
N GLU A 54 -8.77 7.37 2.29
CA GLU A 54 -10.05 7.01 1.71
C GLU A 54 -10.85 8.22 1.21
N ASP A 55 -10.87 9.27 1.99
CA ASP A 55 -11.63 10.46 1.62
C ASP A 55 -11.09 11.13 0.36
N LYS A 56 -9.83 10.96 0.06
CA LYS A 56 -9.21 11.55 -1.11
C LYS A 56 -9.01 10.55 -2.24
N ARG A 57 -9.31 9.29 -2.01
CA ARG A 57 -9.13 8.22 -2.98
C ARG A 57 -7.71 8.15 -3.51
N VAL A 58 -6.78 8.18 -2.59
CA VAL A 58 -5.37 7.98 -2.90
C VAL A 58 -4.92 6.74 -2.16
N ALA A 59 -4.19 5.87 -2.84
CA ALA A 59 -3.66 4.65 -2.24
C ALA A 59 -2.21 4.48 -2.60
N LEU A 60 -1.47 3.87 -1.69
CA LEU A 60 -0.04 3.62 -1.87
C LEU A 60 0.23 2.16 -1.59
N GLU A 61 0.86 1.48 -2.55
CA GLU A 61 1.34 0.13 -2.37
C GLU A 61 2.86 0.13 -2.28
N VAL A 62 3.37 -0.63 -1.33
CA VAL A 62 4.80 -0.70 -1.09
C VAL A 62 5.28 -2.08 -1.54
N HIS A 63 6.20 -2.09 -2.49
CA HIS A 63 6.70 -3.34 -3.06
C HIS A 63 8.13 -3.59 -2.66
N GLY A 64 8.32 -4.50 -1.71
CA GLY A 64 9.66 -5.00 -1.45
C GLY A 64 10.08 -5.90 -2.59
N VAL A 65 11.38 -6.03 -2.77
CA VAL A 65 11.92 -6.80 -3.88
C VAL A 65 11.36 -8.21 -3.93
N TYR A 66 11.39 -8.89 -2.80
CA TYR A 66 10.95 -10.28 -2.79
C TYR A 66 9.46 -10.43 -2.92
N GLY A 67 8.72 -9.57 -2.26
CA GLY A 67 7.27 -9.62 -2.36
C GLY A 67 6.78 -9.38 -3.77
N TYR A 68 7.39 -8.41 -4.44
CA TYR A 68 7.01 -8.09 -5.80
C TYR A 68 7.27 -9.28 -6.73
N LYS A 69 8.46 -9.82 -6.69
CA LYS A 69 8.81 -10.93 -7.57
C LYS A 69 7.93 -12.13 -7.32
N SER A 70 7.66 -12.41 -6.06
CA SER A 70 6.84 -13.55 -5.72
C SER A 70 5.42 -13.43 -6.25
N ARG A 71 4.84 -12.26 -6.12
CA ARG A 71 3.45 -12.05 -6.47
C ARG A 71 3.23 -11.93 -7.95
N HIS A 72 4.17 -11.34 -8.68
CA HIS A 72 3.98 -11.05 -10.09
C HIS A 72 4.64 -12.03 -11.03
N ARG A 73 5.06 -13.17 -10.50
CA ARG A 73 5.75 -14.15 -11.33
C ARG A 73 4.82 -14.90 -12.28
N THR A 74 3.58 -15.09 -11.90
CA THR A 74 2.66 -15.88 -12.70
C THR A 74 1.80 -14.99 -13.57
N ALA A 75 1.37 -15.54 -14.71
CA ALA A 75 0.46 -14.83 -15.58
C ALA A 75 -0.85 -14.52 -14.86
N LYS A 76 -1.32 -15.45 -14.05
CA LYS A 76 -2.56 -15.26 -13.33
C LYS A 76 -2.47 -14.08 -12.36
N GLY A 77 -1.37 -14.01 -11.62
CA GLY A 77 -1.18 -12.91 -10.69
C GLY A 77 -1.07 -11.58 -11.38
N PHE A 78 -0.36 -11.56 -12.50
CA PHE A 78 -0.21 -10.34 -13.27
C PHE A 78 -1.57 -9.84 -13.78
N GLN A 79 -2.37 -10.75 -14.31
CA GLN A 79 -3.67 -10.35 -14.84
C GLN A 79 -4.62 -9.90 -13.75
N ALA A 80 -4.58 -10.55 -12.59
CA ALA A 80 -5.42 -10.12 -11.47
C ALA A 80 -5.07 -8.71 -11.03
N ASP A 81 -3.78 -8.38 -11.04
CA ASP A 81 -3.35 -7.04 -10.69
C ASP A 81 -3.85 -6.01 -11.70
N ARG A 82 -3.85 -6.38 -13.00
CA ARG A 82 -4.37 -5.46 -13.99
C ARG A 82 -5.84 -5.16 -13.79
N VAL A 83 -6.61 -6.17 -13.46
CA VAL A 83 -8.03 -5.97 -13.18
C VAL A 83 -8.21 -5.02 -12.00
N LYS A 84 -7.47 -5.29 -10.92
CA LYS A 84 -7.52 -4.46 -9.73
C LYS A 84 -7.23 -3.00 -10.04
N MET A 85 -6.13 -2.77 -10.74
CA MET A 85 -5.72 -1.41 -11.03
C MET A 85 -6.72 -0.69 -11.93
N ASN A 86 -7.22 -1.39 -12.93
CA ASN A 86 -8.19 -0.78 -13.84
C ASN A 86 -9.47 -0.37 -13.13
N LEU A 87 -9.98 -1.26 -12.30
CA LEU A 87 -11.23 -0.99 -11.60
C LEU A 87 -11.09 0.18 -10.62
N LEU A 88 -9.96 0.25 -9.94
CA LEU A 88 -9.75 1.33 -8.99
C LEU A 88 -9.57 2.66 -9.70
N GLN A 89 -8.87 2.67 -10.82
CA GLN A 89 -8.72 3.90 -11.59
C GLN A 89 -10.07 4.38 -12.13
N LEU A 90 -10.90 3.43 -12.58
CA LEU A 90 -12.22 3.80 -13.05
C LEU A 90 -13.08 4.36 -11.91
N ASP A 91 -12.82 3.94 -10.69
CA ASP A 91 -13.52 4.46 -9.52
C ASP A 91 -12.92 5.76 -9.01
N GLY A 92 -11.95 6.31 -9.71
CA GLY A 92 -11.38 7.60 -9.37
C GLY A 92 -10.21 7.57 -8.42
N TRP A 93 -9.63 6.41 -8.18
CA TRP A 93 -8.49 6.31 -7.28
C TRP A 93 -7.19 6.68 -7.98
N ILE A 94 -6.34 7.38 -7.25
CA ILE A 94 -4.95 7.56 -7.66
C ILE A 94 -4.16 6.48 -6.93
N ILE A 95 -3.53 5.60 -7.70
CA ILE A 95 -2.77 4.50 -7.12
C ILE A 95 -1.30 4.76 -7.31
N LEU A 96 -0.57 4.82 -6.21
CA LEU A 96 0.87 5.02 -6.23
C LEU A 96 1.55 3.72 -5.82
N GLU A 97 2.70 3.45 -6.41
CA GLU A 97 3.47 2.25 -6.09
C GLU A 97 4.91 2.66 -5.84
N ALA A 98 5.45 2.19 -4.74
CA ALA A 98 6.80 2.53 -4.36
C ALA A 98 7.62 1.27 -4.11
N GLY A 99 8.77 1.20 -4.75
CA GLY A 99 9.72 0.12 -4.52
C GLY A 99 10.70 0.48 -3.43
N THR A 100 11.62 -0.44 -3.17
CA THR A 100 12.59 -0.28 -2.10
C THR A 100 13.39 1.02 -2.22
N ASP A 101 13.88 1.31 -3.42
CA ASP A 101 14.70 2.50 -3.59
C ASP A 101 13.90 3.78 -3.42
N HIS A 102 12.66 3.77 -3.87
CA HIS A 102 11.80 4.94 -3.72
C HIS A 102 11.55 5.26 -2.26
N VAL A 103 11.49 4.22 -1.43
CA VAL A 103 11.33 4.41 0.01
C VAL A 103 12.62 4.92 0.63
N LYS A 104 13.75 4.34 0.23
CA LYS A 104 15.02 4.75 0.81
C LYS A 104 15.35 6.20 0.53
N THR A 105 15.08 6.66 -0.68
CA THR A 105 15.39 8.03 -1.04
C THR A 105 14.32 9.01 -0.60
N GLY A 106 13.14 8.51 -0.25
CA GLY A 106 12.03 9.38 0.10
C GLY A 106 11.30 9.93 -1.11
N GLU A 107 11.65 9.48 -2.30
CA GLU A 107 11.02 9.96 -3.52
C GLU A 107 9.51 9.75 -3.50
N PHE A 108 9.06 8.68 -2.87
CA PHE A 108 7.62 8.40 -2.83
C PHE A 108 6.83 9.50 -2.14
N LEU A 109 7.47 10.25 -1.24
CA LEU A 109 6.77 11.34 -0.54
C LEU A 109 6.33 12.43 -1.50
N GLU A 110 7.13 12.68 -2.54
CA GLU A 110 6.74 13.68 -3.54
C GLU A 110 5.48 13.24 -4.27
N TRP A 111 5.39 11.96 -4.57
CA TRP A 111 4.21 11.44 -5.26
C TRP A 111 2.98 11.52 -4.38
N VAL A 112 3.12 11.14 -3.12
CA VAL A 112 2.00 11.20 -2.18
C VAL A 112 1.53 12.63 -2.02
N THR A 113 2.46 13.55 -1.84
CA THR A 113 2.11 14.96 -1.70
C THR A 113 1.35 15.46 -2.92
N ALA A 114 1.86 15.14 -4.10
CA ALA A 114 1.21 15.58 -5.34
C ALA A 114 -0.19 15.00 -5.47
N ALA A 115 -0.36 13.73 -5.12
CA ALA A 115 -1.66 13.09 -5.23
C ALA A 115 -2.67 13.70 -4.26
N LEU A 116 -2.24 13.92 -3.02
CA LEU A 116 -3.14 14.50 -2.03
C LEU A 116 -3.50 15.93 -2.40
N ASP A 117 -2.55 16.69 -2.94
CA ASP A 117 -2.82 18.05 -3.37
C ASP A 117 -3.84 18.11 -4.50
N LYS A 118 -3.78 17.14 -5.40
CA LYS A 118 -4.74 17.08 -6.50
C LYS A 118 -6.16 16.95 -5.99
N ARG A 119 -6.33 16.38 -4.84
CA ARG A 119 -7.66 16.07 -4.29
C ARG A 119 -8.13 17.09 -3.27
N THR A 120 -7.37 18.11 -3.06
CA THR A 120 -7.71 19.14 -2.06
C THR A 120 -8.72 20.18 -2.57
#